data_712305695ea37d0395ef020b4f035d09
#
_entry.id   712305695ea37d0395ef020b4f035d09
#
_cell.length_a   1.000
_cell.length_b   1.000
_cell.length_c   1.000
_cell.angle_alpha   90.00
_cell.angle_beta   90.00
_cell.angle_gamma   90.00
#
_symmetry.space_group_name_H-M   'P 1'
#
loop_
_entity.id
_entity.type
_entity.pdbx_description
1 polymer ?
#
loop_
_entity_poly.entity_id
_entity_poly.type
_entity_poly.pdbx_seq_one_letter_code
_entity_poly.pdbx_strand_id
1 'polypeptide(L)'
;MLTIYFGDNEELNQAIKSRLSAYKLDYQEFASQDINYEILLSFFRQMTDIFDLLTQKMLKFKLDNRMTMSQFIEKILNNVNDTMQLPIAVTDKDIYPGLSPDNVGVFLPKIYRKEERIQLFGKLDELDAGRTFWKNFEIFRKQSELRWFEIYELLFDDESDDLGEIKKAKDRFFSYKKNAQIPPDDIIEKILKIFLVERDDLIRKSISDLQNF
;
A
#
# COMPACT_ATOMS: atom_id res chain seq x y z
N MET A 1 -12.79 21.84 -11.70
CA MET A 1 -12.22 22.19 -10.37
C MET A 1 -12.41 21.00 -9.44
N LEU A 2 -11.48 20.73 -8.50
CA LEU A 2 -11.63 19.61 -7.54
C LEU A 2 -12.27 20.14 -6.24
N THR A 3 -13.35 19.52 -5.81
CA THR A 3 -14.03 19.82 -4.54
C THR A 3 -14.07 18.55 -3.69
N ILE A 4 -13.76 18.64 -2.40
CA ILE A 4 -13.74 17.48 -1.50
C ILE A 4 -14.60 17.75 -0.26
N TYR A 5 -15.55 16.87 0.00
CA TYR A 5 -16.37 16.86 1.21
C TYR A 5 -15.79 15.84 2.19
N PHE A 6 -15.23 16.33 3.27
CA PHE A 6 -14.59 15.50 4.30
C PHE A 6 -15.61 15.03 5.36
N GLY A 7 -15.38 13.82 5.87
CA GLY A 7 -16.13 13.26 6.99
C GLY A 7 -15.46 13.53 8.33
N ASP A 8 -15.93 12.85 9.38
CA ASP A 8 -15.44 13.03 10.76
C ASP A 8 -14.14 12.28 11.06
N ASN A 9 -13.61 11.46 10.13
CA ASN A 9 -12.37 10.73 10.32
C ASN A 9 -11.16 11.64 10.06
N GLU A 10 -10.67 12.31 11.11
CA GLU A 10 -9.60 13.28 11.01
C GLU A 10 -8.27 12.67 10.54
N GLU A 11 -7.94 11.45 10.92
CA GLU A 11 -6.71 10.76 10.49
C GLU A 11 -6.71 10.54 8.98
N LEU A 12 -7.82 10.04 8.44
CA LEU A 12 -8.01 9.85 7.00
C LEU A 12 -7.97 11.19 6.24
N ASN A 13 -8.64 12.22 6.79
CA ASN A 13 -8.68 13.55 6.21
C ASN A 13 -7.27 14.15 6.10
N GLN A 14 -6.46 14.06 7.16
CA GLN A 14 -5.09 14.57 7.18
C GLN A 14 -4.18 13.80 6.22
N ALA A 15 -4.33 12.49 6.12
CA ALA A 15 -3.56 11.68 5.17
C ALA A 15 -3.84 12.10 3.71
N ILE A 16 -5.11 12.34 3.36
CA ILE A 16 -5.52 12.84 2.04
C ILE A 16 -4.97 14.25 1.79
N LYS A 17 -5.16 15.19 2.75
CA LYS A 17 -4.67 16.57 2.65
C LYS A 17 -3.15 16.63 2.47
N SER A 18 -2.41 15.83 3.24
CA SER A 18 -0.95 15.73 3.13
C SER A 18 -0.53 15.30 1.72
N ARG A 19 -1.22 14.31 1.15
CA ARG A 19 -0.92 13.82 -0.19
C ARG A 19 -1.26 14.84 -1.28
N LEU A 20 -2.41 15.52 -1.20
CA LEU A 20 -2.79 16.59 -2.11
C LEU A 20 -1.77 17.74 -2.07
N SER A 21 -1.36 18.14 -0.88
CA SER A 21 -0.37 19.22 -0.65
C SER A 21 1.02 18.86 -1.19
N ALA A 22 1.46 17.61 -1.05
CA ALA A 22 2.74 17.13 -1.56
C ALA A 22 2.86 17.33 -3.08
N TYR A 23 1.74 17.28 -3.81
CA TYR A 23 1.67 17.49 -5.26
C TYR A 23 1.16 18.88 -5.65
N LYS A 24 0.97 19.79 -4.68
CA LYS A 24 0.48 21.16 -4.90
C LYS A 24 -0.83 21.21 -5.70
N LEU A 25 -1.74 20.28 -5.38
CA LEU A 25 -3.06 20.26 -6.01
C LEU A 25 -3.98 21.25 -5.32
N ASP A 26 -4.59 22.14 -6.11
CA ASP A 26 -5.62 23.07 -5.64
C ASP A 26 -6.96 22.34 -5.56
N TYR A 27 -7.64 22.48 -4.43
CA TYR A 27 -8.98 21.94 -4.21
C TYR A 27 -9.77 22.84 -3.26
N GLN A 28 -11.09 22.74 -3.34
CA GLN A 28 -11.99 23.34 -2.35
C GLN A 28 -12.37 22.30 -1.31
N GLU A 29 -12.35 22.72 -0.07
CA GLU A 29 -12.65 21.89 1.09
C GLU A 29 -14.00 22.23 1.69
N PHE A 30 -14.83 21.22 1.94
CA PHE A 30 -16.10 21.32 2.63
C PHE A 30 -16.20 20.21 3.69
N ALA A 31 -17.00 20.47 4.72
CA ALA A 31 -17.31 19.47 5.73
C ALA A 31 -18.55 18.65 5.31
N SER A 32 -18.74 17.49 5.95
CA SER A 32 -19.94 16.66 5.70
C SER A 32 -21.25 17.39 5.97
N GLN A 33 -21.25 18.36 6.92
CA GLN A 33 -22.42 19.18 7.27
C GLN A 33 -22.81 20.16 6.16
N ASP A 34 -21.90 20.47 5.23
CA ASP A 34 -22.18 21.33 4.09
C ASP A 34 -23.01 20.63 3.00
N ILE A 35 -23.08 19.29 3.07
CA ILE A 35 -23.92 18.50 2.14
C ILE A 35 -25.39 18.71 2.49
N ASN A 36 -26.02 19.56 1.73
CA ASN A 36 -27.44 19.85 1.85
C ASN A 36 -28.27 19.12 0.78
N TYR A 37 -29.58 19.35 0.77
CA TYR A 37 -30.51 18.72 -0.16
C TYR A 37 -30.13 18.95 -1.64
N GLU A 38 -29.74 20.17 -2.00
CA GLU A 38 -29.42 20.54 -3.39
C GLU A 38 -28.11 19.86 -3.85
N ILE A 39 -27.10 19.85 -2.98
CA ILE A 39 -25.81 19.17 -3.26
C ILE A 39 -26.04 17.68 -3.41
N LEU A 40 -26.80 17.04 -2.51
CA LEU A 40 -27.09 15.62 -2.60
C LEU A 40 -27.86 15.27 -3.88
N LEU A 41 -28.84 16.09 -4.27
CA LEU A 41 -29.53 15.92 -5.55
C LEU A 41 -28.59 16.08 -6.75
N SER A 42 -27.64 17.00 -6.69
CA SER A 42 -26.65 17.16 -7.76
C SER A 42 -25.78 15.91 -7.90
N PHE A 43 -25.40 15.29 -6.78
CA PHE A 43 -24.68 14.01 -6.78
C PHE A 43 -25.52 12.90 -7.43
N PHE A 44 -26.77 12.77 -7.05
CA PHE A 44 -27.67 11.77 -7.60
C PHE A 44 -27.89 11.91 -9.11
N ARG A 45 -27.87 13.13 -9.63
CA ARG A 45 -28.00 13.38 -11.08
C ARG A 45 -26.75 13.00 -11.87
N GLN A 46 -25.58 13.04 -11.24
CA GLN A 46 -24.31 12.72 -11.90
C GLN A 46 -23.96 11.22 -11.81
N MET A 47 -24.49 10.52 -10.80
CA MET A 47 -24.20 9.11 -10.58
C MET A 47 -25.13 8.20 -11.36
N THR A 48 -24.59 7.12 -11.92
CA THR A 48 -25.38 6.08 -12.58
C THR A 48 -26.16 5.27 -11.55
N ASP A 49 -25.53 4.92 -10.42
CA ASP A 49 -26.18 4.28 -9.26
C ASP A 49 -25.92 5.15 -8.01
N ILE A 50 -26.97 5.70 -7.45
CA ILE A 50 -26.90 6.52 -6.25
C ILE A 50 -26.38 5.76 -5.02
N PHE A 51 -26.50 4.44 -5.02
CA PHE A 51 -26.03 3.60 -3.92
C PHE A 51 -24.51 3.47 -3.88
N ASP A 52 -23.81 3.80 -4.95
CA ASP A 52 -22.34 3.86 -4.97
C ASP A 52 -21.80 5.01 -4.07
N LEU A 53 -22.61 6.03 -3.79
CA LEU A 53 -22.29 7.11 -2.84
C LEU A 53 -22.49 6.70 -1.38
N LEU A 54 -23.20 5.61 -1.13
CA LEU A 54 -23.75 5.27 0.17
C LEU A 54 -23.01 4.10 0.82
N THR A 55 -22.98 4.11 2.15
CA THR A 55 -22.42 2.99 2.91
C THR A 55 -23.23 1.71 2.75
N GLN A 56 -22.60 0.56 3.00
CA GLN A 56 -23.28 -0.76 2.92
C GLN A 56 -24.56 -0.83 3.76
N LYS A 57 -24.64 -0.09 4.86
CA LYS A 57 -25.84 -0.01 5.71
C LYS A 57 -27.06 0.50 4.95
N MET A 58 -26.86 1.29 3.90
CA MET A 58 -27.94 1.88 3.10
C MET A 58 -28.42 0.96 1.97
N LEU A 59 -27.67 -0.07 1.59
CA LEU A 59 -28.04 -0.99 0.51
C LEU A 59 -29.38 -1.71 0.75
N LYS A 60 -29.75 -1.92 2.01
CA LYS A 60 -31.06 -2.50 2.36
C LYS A 60 -32.25 -1.71 1.83
N PHE A 61 -32.07 -0.41 1.57
CA PHE A 61 -33.12 0.46 1.03
C PHE A 61 -33.24 0.40 -0.50
N LYS A 62 -32.28 -0.24 -1.19
CA LYS A 62 -32.29 -0.39 -2.66
C LYS A 62 -33.51 -1.17 -3.15
N LEU A 63 -34.03 -2.09 -2.34
CA LEU A 63 -35.18 -2.92 -2.65
C LEU A 63 -36.42 -2.57 -1.83
N ASP A 64 -36.38 -1.52 -1.01
CA ASP A 64 -37.51 -1.12 -0.16
C ASP A 64 -38.40 -0.10 -0.88
N ASN A 65 -39.47 -0.58 -1.47
CA ASN A 65 -40.44 0.22 -2.19
C ASN A 65 -41.42 1.02 -1.28
N ARG A 66 -41.26 0.92 0.06
CA ARG A 66 -42.14 1.61 1.03
C ARG A 66 -41.68 3.02 1.36
N MET A 67 -40.47 3.36 0.99
CA MET A 67 -39.87 4.67 1.26
C MET A 67 -39.93 5.55 0.01
N THR A 68 -40.41 6.79 0.17
CA THR A 68 -40.35 7.78 -0.91
C THR A 68 -38.91 8.34 -1.05
N MET A 69 -38.60 8.89 -2.22
CA MET A 69 -37.30 9.53 -2.46
C MET A 69 -37.02 10.65 -1.46
N SER A 70 -38.00 11.45 -1.10
CA SER A 70 -37.84 12.52 -0.12
C SER A 70 -37.48 11.99 1.25
N GLN A 71 -38.15 10.94 1.72
CA GLN A 71 -37.83 10.28 2.99
C GLN A 71 -36.43 9.66 2.96
N PHE A 72 -36.02 9.12 1.81
CA PHE A 72 -34.69 8.55 1.64
C PHE A 72 -33.59 9.62 1.73
N ILE A 73 -33.79 10.75 1.05
CA ILE A 73 -32.88 11.90 1.11
C ILE A 73 -32.80 12.45 2.54
N GLU A 74 -33.93 12.66 3.21
CA GLU A 74 -33.96 13.11 4.60
C GLU A 74 -33.17 12.16 5.52
N LYS A 75 -33.33 10.86 5.32
CA LYS A 75 -32.60 9.84 6.08
C LYS A 75 -31.09 9.95 5.88
N ILE A 76 -30.63 10.25 4.66
CA ILE A 76 -29.20 10.46 4.39
C ILE A 76 -28.71 11.71 5.09
N LEU A 77 -29.43 12.82 4.93
CA LEU A 77 -29.04 14.13 5.47
C LEU A 77 -29.05 14.19 6.99
N ASN A 78 -29.89 13.40 7.65
CA ASN A 78 -29.91 13.32 9.11
C ASN A 78 -28.66 12.72 9.72
N ASN A 79 -27.87 11.94 8.96
CA ASN A 79 -26.61 11.39 9.41
C ASN A 79 -25.67 11.07 8.22
N VAL A 80 -25.13 12.14 7.63
CA VAL A 80 -24.28 12.08 6.43
C VAL A 80 -23.06 11.19 6.65
N ASN A 81 -22.40 11.30 7.80
CA ASN A 81 -21.16 10.53 8.11
C ASN A 81 -21.38 9.01 8.19
N ASP A 82 -22.58 8.57 8.63
CA ASP A 82 -22.90 7.13 8.71
C ASP A 82 -23.50 6.58 7.42
N THR A 83 -24.09 7.43 6.60
CA THR A 83 -24.87 7.02 5.43
C THR A 83 -24.14 7.17 4.11
N MET A 84 -23.17 8.08 4.02
CA MET A 84 -22.39 8.33 2.81
C MET A 84 -20.95 7.82 2.94
N GLN A 85 -20.35 7.43 1.80
CA GLN A 85 -18.96 7.02 1.74
C GLN A 85 -18.03 8.24 1.68
N LEU A 86 -17.83 8.89 2.83
CA LEU A 86 -16.93 10.04 2.96
C LEU A 86 -15.47 9.60 3.13
N PRO A 87 -14.49 10.44 2.71
CA PRO A 87 -14.64 11.68 1.95
C PRO A 87 -15.10 11.46 0.50
N ILE A 88 -15.79 12.45 -0.06
CA ILE A 88 -16.26 12.44 -1.45
C ILE A 88 -15.53 13.52 -2.23
N ALA A 89 -14.85 13.14 -3.31
CA ALA A 89 -14.26 14.09 -4.24
C ALA A 89 -15.17 14.28 -5.47
N VAL A 90 -15.38 15.54 -5.83
CA VAL A 90 -16.23 15.95 -6.95
C VAL A 90 -15.40 16.73 -7.94
N THR A 91 -15.51 16.37 -9.21
CA THR A 91 -14.94 17.08 -10.34
C THR A 91 -16.07 17.59 -11.25
N ASP A 92 -15.73 18.35 -12.28
CA ASP A 92 -16.72 18.81 -13.27
C ASP A 92 -17.39 17.65 -14.04
N LYS A 93 -16.81 16.44 -13.99
CA LYS A 93 -17.28 15.29 -14.77
C LYS A 93 -17.75 14.13 -13.92
N ASP A 94 -17.05 13.85 -12.82
CA ASP A 94 -17.21 12.61 -12.06
C ASP A 94 -17.21 12.88 -10.56
N ILE A 95 -17.86 11.97 -9.82
CA ILE A 95 -17.88 11.92 -8.35
C ILE A 95 -17.14 10.66 -7.91
N TYR A 96 -16.29 10.80 -6.91
CA TYR A 96 -15.46 9.74 -6.34
C TYR A 96 -15.77 9.57 -4.86
N PRO A 97 -16.69 8.66 -4.49
CA PRO A 97 -17.00 8.36 -3.10
C PRO A 97 -15.88 7.51 -2.47
N GLY A 98 -15.75 7.60 -1.15
CA GLY A 98 -14.80 6.81 -0.39
C GLY A 98 -13.34 7.13 -0.76
N LEU A 99 -13.02 8.42 -0.90
CA LEU A 99 -11.66 8.84 -1.23
C LEU A 99 -10.68 8.36 -0.16
N SER A 100 -9.60 7.74 -0.61
CA SER A 100 -8.49 7.29 0.23
C SER A 100 -7.17 7.93 -0.23
N PRO A 101 -6.12 7.93 0.60
CA PRO A 101 -4.80 8.42 0.19
C PRO A 101 -4.29 7.73 -1.10
N ASP A 102 -4.62 6.46 -1.30
CA ASP A 102 -4.21 5.70 -2.49
C ASP A 102 -4.95 6.15 -3.75
N ASN A 103 -6.22 6.54 -3.61
CA ASN A 103 -7.07 6.97 -4.73
C ASN A 103 -6.78 8.41 -5.19
N VAL A 104 -6.16 9.23 -4.35
CA VAL A 104 -5.78 10.63 -4.70
C VAL A 104 -4.98 10.72 -5.99
N GLY A 105 -4.23 9.65 -6.31
CA GLY A 105 -3.46 9.54 -7.55
C GLY A 105 -4.26 9.78 -8.83
N VAL A 106 -5.60 9.60 -8.82
CA VAL A 106 -6.48 9.86 -9.97
C VAL A 106 -6.47 11.35 -10.36
N PHE A 107 -6.34 12.26 -9.40
CA PHE A 107 -6.36 13.71 -9.61
C PHE A 107 -4.98 14.28 -9.98
N LEU A 108 -3.91 13.50 -9.81
CA LEU A 108 -2.56 13.96 -10.09
C LEU A 108 -2.35 14.24 -11.58
N PRO A 109 -1.62 15.30 -11.97
CA PRO A 109 -1.14 15.50 -13.32
C PRO A 109 -0.38 14.28 -13.85
N LYS A 110 -0.45 14.05 -15.16
CA LYS A 110 0.16 12.86 -15.80
C LYS A 110 1.64 12.68 -15.46
N ILE A 111 2.38 13.77 -15.30
CA ILE A 111 3.81 13.74 -14.98
C ILE A 111 4.06 13.07 -13.62
N TYR A 112 3.34 13.49 -12.57
CA TYR A 112 3.47 12.92 -11.23
C TYR A 112 3.01 11.46 -11.17
N ARG A 113 1.93 11.10 -11.88
CA ARG A 113 1.48 9.71 -12.00
C ARG A 113 2.51 8.80 -12.66
N LYS A 114 3.30 9.34 -13.61
CA LYS A 114 4.40 8.63 -14.24
C LYS A 114 5.55 8.41 -13.26
N GLU A 115 5.93 9.45 -12.52
CA GLU A 115 6.99 9.39 -11.51
C GLU A 115 6.65 8.42 -10.38
N GLU A 116 5.43 8.47 -9.83
CA GLU A 116 4.97 7.50 -8.82
C GLU A 116 5.02 6.07 -9.33
N ARG A 117 4.60 5.83 -10.59
CA ARG A 117 4.70 4.50 -11.18
C ARG A 117 6.13 4.00 -11.28
N ILE A 118 7.05 4.84 -11.73
CA ILE A 118 8.47 4.47 -11.82
C ILE A 118 9.01 4.11 -10.44
N GLN A 119 8.68 4.88 -9.41
CA GLN A 119 9.10 4.59 -8.04
C GLN A 119 8.48 3.28 -7.50
N LEU A 120 7.20 3.03 -7.80
CA LEU A 120 6.52 1.79 -7.40
C LEU A 120 7.12 0.56 -8.10
N PHE A 121 7.40 0.65 -9.40
CA PHE A 121 8.06 -0.43 -10.13
C PHE A 121 9.47 -0.69 -9.61
N GLY A 122 10.25 0.36 -9.32
CA GLY A 122 11.57 0.19 -8.69
C GLY A 122 11.49 -0.55 -7.34
N LYS A 123 10.52 -0.22 -6.48
CA LYS A 123 10.30 -0.94 -5.22
C LYS A 123 9.87 -2.40 -5.43
N LEU A 124 9.06 -2.68 -6.44
CA LEU A 124 8.66 -4.05 -6.79
C LEU A 124 9.86 -4.85 -7.27
N ASP A 125 10.69 -4.28 -8.14
CA ASP A 125 11.91 -4.93 -8.63
C ASP A 125 12.89 -5.25 -7.49
N GLU A 126 13.06 -4.33 -6.53
CA GLU A 126 13.87 -4.56 -5.32
C GLU A 126 13.31 -5.71 -4.46
N LEU A 127 11.99 -5.76 -4.26
CA LEU A 127 11.34 -6.83 -3.50
C LEU A 127 11.46 -8.18 -4.21
N ASP A 128 11.32 -8.21 -5.52
CA ASP A 128 11.42 -9.45 -6.30
C ASP A 128 12.88 -9.95 -6.35
N ALA A 129 13.86 -9.05 -6.44
CA ALA A 129 15.27 -9.40 -6.30
C ALA A 129 15.57 -9.98 -4.91
N GLY A 130 15.06 -9.36 -3.86
CA GLY A 130 15.21 -9.86 -2.49
C GLY A 130 14.55 -11.23 -2.28
N ARG A 131 13.35 -11.45 -2.81
CA ARG A 131 12.69 -12.77 -2.76
C ARG A 131 13.50 -13.84 -3.48
N THR A 132 14.04 -13.52 -4.66
CA THR A 132 14.88 -14.42 -5.44
C THR A 132 16.15 -14.77 -4.68
N PHE A 133 16.82 -13.77 -4.10
CA PHE A 133 18.00 -13.98 -3.24
C PHE A 133 17.71 -14.97 -2.11
N TRP A 134 16.66 -14.73 -1.32
CA TRP A 134 16.36 -15.59 -0.16
C TRP A 134 15.88 -16.98 -0.55
N LYS A 135 15.21 -17.13 -1.70
CA LYS A 135 14.85 -18.44 -2.25
C LYS A 135 16.11 -19.24 -2.62
N ASN A 136 17.03 -18.61 -3.33
CA ASN A 136 18.31 -19.24 -3.72
C ASN A 136 19.17 -19.56 -2.50
N PHE A 137 19.25 -18.64 -1.54
CA PHE A 137 19.92 -18.86 -0.26
C PHE A 137 19.41 -20.12 0.45
N GLU A 138 18.11 -20.32 0.54
CA GLU A 138 17.51 -21.51 1.17
C GLU A 138 17.82 -22.81 0.39
N ILE A 139 17.93 -22.73 -0.93
CA ILE A 139 18.33 -23.88 -1.75
C ILE A 139 19.78 -24.26 -1.42
N PHE A 140 20.72 -23.31 -1.45
CA PHE A 140 22.13 -23.55 -1.14
C PHE A 140 22.32 -24.00 0.31
N ARG A 141 21.61 -23.39 1.27
CA ARG A 141 21.62 -23.85 2.65
C ARG A 141 21.24 -25.32 2.80
N LYS A 142 20.17 -25.75 2.09
CA LYS A 142 19.72 -27.15 2.12
C LYS A 142 20.73 -28.10 1.45
N GLN A 143 21.34 -27.67 0.35
CA GLN A 143 22.36 -28.45 -0.38
C GLN A 143 23.64 -28.63 0.44
N SER A 144 24.04 -27.62 1.22
CA SER A 144 25.20 -27.67 2.11
C SER A 144 24.90 -28.35 3.45
N GLU A 145 23.66 -28.79 3.69
CA GLU A 145 23.19 -29.42 4.94
C GLU A 145 23.37 -28.56 6.19
N LEU A 146 23.71 -27.27 6.02
CA LEU A 146 23.92 -26.33 7.13
C LEU A 146 22.59 -25.94 7.80
N ARG A 147 22.58 -25.96 9.13
CA ARG A 147 21.48 -25.42 9.95
C ARG A 147 21.67 -23.93 10.14
N TRP A 148 20.59 -23.23 10.48
CA TRP A 148 20.60 -21.77 10.64
C TRP A 148 21.61 -21.28 11.68
N PHE A 149 21.79 -22.01 12.78
CA PHE A 149 22.74 -21.61 13.81
C PHE A 149 24.20 -21.71 13.31
N GLU A 150 24.54 -22.73 12.50
CA GLU A 150 25.87 -22.91 11.90
C GLU A 150 26.19 -21.76 10.92
N ILE A 151 25.19 -21.36 10.14
CA ILE A 151 25.31 -20.17 9.26
C ILE A 151 25.56 -18.91 10.07
N TYR A 152 24.83 -18.70 11.17
CA TYR A 152 25.04 -17.55 12.04
C TYR A 152 26.42 -17.52 12.68
N GLU A 153 26.94 -18.66 13.10
CA GLU A 153 28.32 -18.80 13.58
C GLU A 153 29.32 -18.42 12.47
N LEU A 154 29.20 -19.02 11.29
CA LEU A 154 30.08 -18.72 10.16
C LEU A 154 30.02 -17.27 9.66
N LEU A 155 28.90 -16.58 9.82
CA LEU A 155 28.75 -15.19 9.39
C LEU A 155 29.26 -14.18 10.41
N PHE A 156 29.15 -14.47 11.72
CA PHE A 156 29.24 -13.43 12.76
C PHE A 156 30.15 -13.76 13.95
N ASP A 157 30.60 -14.99 14.14
CA ASP A 157 31.43 -15.34 15.33
C ASP A 157 32.83 -14.74 15.28
N ASP A 158 33.34 -14.40 14.08
CA ASP A 158 34.65 -13.74 13.92
C ASP A 158 34.61 -12.21 14.08
N GLU A 159 33.43 -11.60 14.27
CA GLU A 159 33.30 -10.13 14.22
C GLU A 159 33.46 -9.44 15.58
N SER A 160 33.21 -10.13 16.68
CA SER A 160 33.29 -9.51 18.02
C SER A 160 33.26 -10.57 19.12
N ASP A 161 34.05 -10.34 20.19
CA ASP A 161 33.95 -11.10 21.45
C ASP A 161 32.73 -10.66 22.29
N ASP A 162 31.97 -9.62 21.85
CA ASP A 162 30.79 -9.13 22.54
C ASP A 162 29.53 -9.88 22.08
N LEU A 163 28.98 -10.73 22.95
CA LEU A 163 27.73 -11.44 22.72
C LEU A 163 26.54 -10.53 22.38
N GLY A 164 26.55 -9.28 22.85
CA GLY A 164 25.51 -8.27 22.56
C GLY A 164 25.58 -7.79 21.10
N GLU A 165 26.78 -7.61 20.56
CA GLU A 165 26.97 -7.22 19.17
C GLU A 165 26.62 -8.35 18.21
N ILE A 166 27.07 -9.56 18.51
CA ILE A 166 26.71 -10.77 17.75
C ILE A 166 25.19 -10.93 17.68
N LYS A 167 24.49 -10.76 18.80
CA LYS A 167 23.01 -10.84 18.83
C LYS A 167 22.39 -9.77 17.93
N LYS A 168 22.84 -8.53 17.97
CA LYS A 168 22.35 -7.43 17.11
C LYS A 168 22.58 -7.73 15.62
N ALA A 169 23.74 -8.31 15.27
CA ALA A 169 24.04 -8.70 13.90
C ALA A 169 23.10 -9.82 13.40
N LYS A 170 22.88 -10.84 14.23
CA LYS A 170 21.92 -11.94 13.96
C LYS A 170 20.49 -11.42 13.78
N ASP A 171 20.02 -10.53 14.65
CA ASP A 171 18.68 -9.91 14.57
C ASP A 171 18.54 -9.06 13.30
N ARG A 172 19.58 -8.32 12.92
CA ARG A 172 19.61 -7.51 11.69
C ARG A 172 19.54 -8.41 10.44
N PHE A 173 20.30 -9.49 10.41
CA PHE A 173 20.28 -10.45 9.31
C PHE A 173 18.90 -11.11 9.15
N PHE A 174 18.28 -11.49 10.27
CA PHE A 174 16.92 -12.01 10.27
C PHE A 174 15.90 -10.98 9.76
N SER A 175 16.10 -9.70 10.07
CA SER A 175 15.28 -8.60 9.54
C SER A 175 15.36 -8.48 8.02
N TYR A 176 16.54 -8.62 7.43
CA TYR A 176 16.69 -8.63 5.96
C TYR A 176 15.87 -9.78 5.34
N LYS A 177 15.96 -10.98 5.90
CA LYS A 177 15.17 -12.13 5.43
C LYS A 177 13.66 -11.87 5.54
N LYS A 178 13.20 -11.40 6.70
CA LYS A 178 11.78 -11.12 6.96
C LYS A 178 11.20 -10.10 5.99
N ASN A 179 11.97 -9.09 5.63
CA ASN A 179 11.55 -7.99 4.76
C ASN A 179 11.88 -8.24 3.27
N ALA A 180 12.37 -9.42 2.92
CA ALA A 180 12.84 -9.75 1.57
C ALA A 180 13.87 -8.73 1.03
N GLN A 181 14.73 -8.20 1.90
CA GLN A 181 15.81 -7.29 1.54
C GLN A 181 17.11 -8.07 1.31
N ILE A 182 17.87 -7.68 0.30
CA ILE A 182 19.21 -8.23 0.07
C ILE A 182 20.14 -7.69 1.16
N PRO A 183 20.92 -8.53 1.85
CA PRO A 183 21.91 -8.06 2.81
C PRO A 183 22.98 -7.18 2.17
N PRO A 184 23.72 -6.36 2.97
CA PRO A 184 24.88 -5.62 2.48
C PRO A 184 25.96 -6.50 1.86
N ASP A 185 26.81 -5.90 1.02
CA ASP A 185 27.80 -6.62 0.22
C ASP A 185 28.82 -7.42 1.06
N ASP A 186 29.21 -6.91 2.22
CA ASP A 186 30.10 -7.59 3.17
C ASP A 186 29.50 -8.93 3.66
N ILE A 187 28.22 -8.96 3.94
CA ILE A 187 27.49 -10.18 4.33
C ILE A 187 27.33 -11.11 3.13
N ILE A 188 27.03 -10.55 1.95
CA ILE A 188 26.92 -11.33 0.71
C ILE A 188 28.24 -12.06 0.43
N GLU A 189 29.38 -11.38 0.52
CA GLU A 189 30.69 -12.00 0.27
C GLU A 189 30.97 -13.17 1.22
N LYS A 190 30.58 -13.09 2.48
CA LYS A 190 30.65 -14.19 3.43
C LYS A 190 29.77 -15.36 3.01
N ILE A 191 28.51 -15.07 2.62
CA ILE A 191 27.57 -16.08 2.13
C ILE A 191 28.13 -16.82 0.90
N LEU A 192 28.72 -16.08 -0.05
CA LEU A 192 29.34 -16.67 -1.25
C LEU A 192 30.47 -17.65 -0.88
N LYS A 193 31.29 -17.29 0.10
CA LYS A 193 32.37 -18.17 0.62
C LYS A 193 31.85 -19.41 1.34
N ILE A 194 30.77 -19.25 2.14
CA ILE A 194 30.16 -20.37 2.88
C ILE A 194 29.56 -21.39 1.91
N PHE A 195 28.86 -20.93 0.87
CA PHE A 195 28.20 -21.84 -0.08
C PHE A 195 29.06 -22.21 -1.29
N LEU A 196 30.22 -21.58 -1.47
CA LEU A 196 31.12 -21.79 -2.63
C LEU A 196 30.41 -21.51 -3.97
N VAL A 197 29.64 -20.42 -4.05
CA VAL A 197 28.84 -20.03 -5.22
C VAL A 197 29.22 -18.62 -5.69
N GLU A 198 28.84 -18.29 -6.93
CA GLU A 198 29.03 -16.95 -7.47
C GLU A 198 27.84 -16.01 -7.12
N ARG A 199 28.10 -14.71 -7.16
CA ARG A 199 27.09 -13.69 -6.83
C ARG A 199 25.84 -13.80 -7.71
N ASP A 200 26.01 -14.09 -8.99
CA ASP A 200 24.92 -14.21 -9.96
C ASP A 200 24.01 -15.40 -9.64
N ASP A 201 24.51 -16.45 -9.02
CA ASP A 201 23.71 -17.59 -8.60
C ASP A 201 22.75 -17.25 -7.46
N LEU A 202 23.16 -16.32 -6.57
CA LEU A 202 22.28 -15.85 -5.49
C LEU A 202 21.26 -14.80 -5.95
N ILE A 203 21.67 -13.89 -6.84
CA ILE A 203 20.90 -12.63 -7.08
C ILE A 203 20.09 -12.69 -8.37
N ARG A 204 20.62 -13.27 -9.45
CA ARG A 204 20.06 -13.10 -10.80
C ARG A 204 19.25 -14.27 -11.34
N LYS A 205 19.42 -15.47 -10.84
CA LYS A 205 18.76 -16.66 -11.39
C LYS A 205 17.88 -17.34 -10.35
N SER A 206 16.63 -17.62 -10.68
CA SER A 206 15.85 -18.58 -9.92
C SER A 206 16.40 -19.98 -10.20
N ILE A 207 17.12 -20.57 -9.24
CA ILE A 207 17.70 -21.92 -9.38
C ILE A 207 16.62 -22.97 -9.66
N SER A 208 15.36 -22.72 -9.24
CA SER A 208 14.23 -23.60 -9.57
C SER A 208 13.93 -23.66 -11.07
N ASP A 209 14.36 -22.67 -11.85
CA ASP A 209 14.17 -22.66 -13.30
C ASP A 209 15.29 -23.44 -14.02
N LEU A 210 16.42 -23.72 -13.33
CA LEU A 210 17.53 -24.50 -13.82
C LEU A 210 17.40 -26.02 -13.53
N GLN A 211 16.49 -26.43 -12.64
CA GLN A 211 16.24 -27.84 -12.33
C GLN A 211 15.25 -28.53 -13.26
N ASN A 212 14.70 -27.79 -14.24
CA ASN A 212 13.76 -28.30 -15.24
C ASN A 212 14.41 -28.51 -16.63
N PHE A 213 15.74 -28.62 -16.70
CA PHE A 213 16.49 -29.01 -17.89
C PHE A 213 17.20 -30.32 -17.72
#